data_967e5e8331431b9de4bf35ef51b82d39
#
_entry.id   967e5e8331431b9de4bf35ef51b82d39
#
_cell.length_a   1.000
_cell.length_b   1.000
_cell.length_c   1.000
_cell.angle_alpha   90.00
_cell.angle_beta   90.00
_cell.angle_gamma   90.00
#
_symmetry.space_group_name_H-M   'P 1'
#
loop_
_entity.id
_entity.type
_entity.pdbx_description
1 polymer ?
#
loop_
_entity_poly.entity_id
_entity_poly.type
_entity_poly.pdbx_seq_one_letter_code
_entity_poly.pdbx_strand_id
1 'polypeptide(L)'
;MSNVQAPLEQKKGTLPEGQTTSPPKDAVIGENLWLRGKTIAALAVLASVVLVAVVYAPRWVRSFREHPARASRSSSPGERKVLYWYDAMNPGHHYDKPGKAPDGMDLQPQYAEEASAPQPSAGSAQAATGLQRKVLFWFDPMHPAYKSDKPGIAPDCGMQLVPKYAGEENDLAKMPAGTVMIALDKQQMIGVRTGKVAKQSLERTIRTTAQLTADETKIAHVHVKVSGWIDKIYVDYVGQLVQKGQPLFTLYSPDLVATQQEYLIAKRGQATLGNSPFKVVSTGSNSLLEASRDRLKLWDISEDQLQRLDETGEVVKNLTFYSPITGFVTDRKAFPQTAVTPETELYTVSDLSTIWAVADVYEYEVPFVRVGQDVELELSYYAGRKWHGPISYIYPNVDPQTRTAKVRVELPNPDFELKPQMFANVQLAINYGTKLVVPSQAVLDSGKEQIVFVAHDEGMFEPRKITVGAQVGDQTIVLSGLKEGEEIVVSGNFLIDSESRLKNAMGGMKH
;
A
#
# COMPACT_ATOMS: atom_id res chain seq x y z
N MET A 1 25.37 64.76 2.59
CA MET A 1 25.67 65.72 3.67
C MET A 1 24.81 65.36 4.86
N SER A 2 25.53 64.90 5.88
CA SER A 2 25.37 65.07 7.31
C SER A 2 24.10 64.46 7.93
N ASN A 3 24.22 63.28 8.50
CA ASN A 3 24.67 62.99 9.87
C ASN A 3 23.82 63.69 10.95
N VAL A 4 23.13 62.90 11.80
CA VAL A 4 23.39 62.89 13.25
C VAL A 4 22.67 61.68 13.89
N GLN A 5 23.49 60.86 14.52
CA GLN A 5 23.20 59.78 15.47
C GLN A 5 22.90 60.31 16.84
N ALA A 6 22.17 59.48 17.60
CA ALA A 6 22.50 58.98 18.98
C ALA A 6 21.50 59.35 20.04
N PRO A 7 21.60 58.73 21.27
CA PRO A 7 21.43 57.31 21.59
C PRO A 7 20.46 57.07 22.79
N LEU A 8 20.17 55.79 23.00
CA LEU A 8 19.82 55.04 24.22
C LEU A 8 19.86 55.74 25.60
N GLU A 9 18.81 55.53 26.37
CA GLU A 9 18.94 55.44 27.84
C GLU A 9 18.06 54.32 28.43
N GLN A 10 18.74 53.37 29.04
CA GLN A 10 18.18 52.31 29.87
C GLN A 10 17.76 52.91 31.22
N LYS A 11 16.55 52.63 31.72
CA LYS A 11 16.21 52.77 33.12
C LYS A 11 15.84 51.40 33.71
N LYS A 12 16.77 50.87 34.50
CA LYS A 12 16.54 49.82 35.49
C LYS A 12 15.60 50.40 36.57
N GLY A 13 14.49 49.76 36.84
CA GLY A 13 13.62 49.99 37.98
C GLY A 13 13.54 48.72 38.81
N THR A 14 14.05 48.83 40.01
CA THR A 14 14.10 47.89 41.11
C THR A 14 12.72 47.46 41.61
N LEU A 15 12.56 46.18 41.89
CA LEU A 15 11.47 45.56 42.65
C LEU A 15 11.56 45.95 44.15
N PRO A 16 10.44 46.08 44.85
CA PRO A 16 10.41 45.92 46.29
C PRO A 16 9.92 44.55 46.72
N GLU A 17 10.67 44.00 47.66
CA GLU A 17 10.35 42.79 48.44
C GLU A 17 9.17 43.01 49.39
N GLY A 18 8.44 41.88 49.61
CA GLY A 18 7.90 41.58 50.92
C GLY A 18 6.41 41.77 51.11
N GLN A 19 5.69 40.64 51.05
CA GLN A 19 4.84 40.23 52.17
C GLN A 19 4.28 38.81 51.92
N THR A 20 4.80 37.87 52.69
CA THR A 20 4.28 36.50 52.87
C THR A 20 2.98 36.55 53.66
N THR A 21 1.87 36.16 53.09
CA THR A 21 0.68 35.78 53.84
C THR A 21 0.34 34.31 53.52
N SER A 22 0.43 33.49 54.57
CA SER A 22 0.07 32.06 54.57
C SER A 22 -1.43 31.88 54.27
N PRO A 23 -1.84 30.87 53.48
CA PRO A 23 -3.25 30.54 53.31
C PRO A 23 -3.82 29.76 54.49
N PRO A 24 -5.13 29.85 54.75
CA PRO A 24 -5.78 29.21 55.91
C PRO A 24 -5.86 27.68 55.73
N LYS A 25 -5.76 26.99 56.88
CA LYS A 25 -5.68 25.51 57.03
C LYS A 25 -7.07 24.81 56.99
N ASP A 26 -7.89 24.98 56.01
CA ASP A 26 -9.18 24.27 55.95
C ASP A 26 -9.60 23.85 54.54
N ALA A 27 -8.72 23.13 53.80
CA ALA A 27 -9.08 22.55 52.49
C ALA A 27 -8.39 21.18 52.22
N VAL A 28 -8.36 20.27 53.18
CA VAL A 28 -7.73 18.95 53.02
C VAL A 28 -8.72 17.83 53.41
N ILE A 29 -9.90 17.77 52.88
CA ILE A 29 -10.83 16.64 53.04
C ILE A 29 -11.39 16.11 51.69
N GLY A 30 -11.12 16.74 50.56
CA GLY A 30 -11.72 16.37 49.27
C GLY A 30 -10.94 15.37 48.40
N GLU A 31 -9.62 15.28 48.52
CA GLU A 31 -8.81 14.50 47.55
C GLU A 31 -8.73 12.99 47.79
N ASN A 32 -8.98 12.54 49.00
CA ASN A 32 -8.84 11.09 49.31
C ASN A 32 -10.07 10.24 48.91
N LEU A 33 -11.23 10.84 48.67
CA LEU A 33 -12.41 10.08 48.22
C LEU A 33 -12.39 9.73 46.72
N TRP A 34 -11.82 10.61 45.92
CA TRP A 34 -11.75 10.39 44.47
C TRP A 34 -10.70 9.36 44.06
N LEU A 35 -9.56 9.26 44.76
CA LEU A 35 -8.57 8.20 44.55
C LEU A 35 -9.10 6.84 45.01
N ARG A 36 -9.88 6.74 46.07
CA ARG A 36 -10.49 5.50 46.54
C ARG A 36 -11.56 4.96 45.56
N GLY A 37 -12.31 5.85 44.91
CA GLY A 37 -13.25 5.47 43.87
C GLY A 37 -12.59 4.83 42.64
N LYS A 38 -11.45 5.36 42.19
CA LYS A 38 -10.72 4.82 41.04
C LYS A 38 -10.05 3.47 41.32
N THR A 39 -9.54 3.26 42.52
CA THR A 39 -8.94 1.97 42.90
C THR A 39 -10.00 0.87 43.07
N ILE A 40 -11.19 1.18 43.57
CA ILE A 40 -12.31 0.22 43.67
C ILE A 40 -12.84 -0.12 42.27
N ALA A 41 -12.95 0.85 41.36
CA ALA A 41 -13.36 0.60 39.97
C ALA A 41 -12.33 -0.26 39.22
N ALA A 42 -11.03 0.00 39.40
CA ALA A 42 -9.96 -0.80 38.79
C ALA A 42 -9.95 -2.26 39.28
N LEU A 43 -10.17 -2.47 40.58
CA LEU A 43 -10.28 -3.82 41.17
C LEU A 43 -11.54 -4.57 40.70
N ALA A 44 -12.65 -3.88 40.51
CA ALA A 44 -13.89 -4.49 39.99
C ALA A 44 -13.73 -4.91 38.51
N VAL A 45 -13.02 -4.11 37.69
CA VAL A 45 -12.69 -4.47 36.29
C VAL A 45 -11.74 -5.67 36.24
N LEU A 46 -10.73 -5.71 37.11
CA LEU A 46 -9.78 -6.83 37.16
C LEU A 46 -10.46 -8.10 37.62
N ALA A 47 -11.38 -8.06 38.60
CA ALA A 47 -12.17 -9.18 39.05
C ALA A 47 -13.12 -9.71 37.94
N SER A 48 -13.73 -8.82 37.14
CA SER A 48 -14.58 -9.21 36.02
C SER A 48 -13.81 -9.89 34.91
N VAL A 49 -12.58 -9.43 34.59
CA VAL A 49 -11.69 -10.03 33.59
C VAL A 49 -11.24 -11.42 34.02
N VAL A 50 -10.91 -11.61 35.31
CA VAL A 50 -10.53 -12.92 35.86
C VAL A 50 -11.73 -13.88 35.86
N LEU A 51 -12.94 -13.40 36.17
CA LEU A 51 -14.15 -14.23 36.16
C LEU A 51 -14.51 -14.68 34.73
N VAL A 52 -14.35 -13.82 33.74
CA VAL A 52 -14.51 -14.15 32.31
C VAL A 52 -13.46 -15.19 31.89
N ALA A 53 -12.20 -15.02 32.28
CA ALA A 53 -11.13 -15.96 31.97
C ALA A 53 -11.39 -17.35 32.59
N VAL A 54 -11.88 -17.43 33.82
CA VAL A 54 -12.19 -18.72 34.51
C VAL A 54 -13.40 -19.40 33.89
N VAL A 55 -14.42 -18.67 33.44
CA VAL A 55 -15.63 -19.23 32.83
C VAL A 55 -15.40 -19.68 31.37
N TYR A 56 -14.55 -19.00 30.62
CA TYR A 56 -14.33 -19.30 29.21
C TYR A 56 -13.08 -20.13 28.90
N ALA A 57 -12.09 -20.18 29.78
CA ALA A 57 -10.90 -21.02 29.62
C ALA A 57 -11.19 -22.50 29.40
N PRO A 58 -12.15 -23.15 30.11
CA PRO A 58 -12.46 -24.56 29.85
C PRO A 58 -13.09 -24.81 28.47
N ARG A 59 -13.74 -23.83 27.89
CA ARG A 59 -14.33 -23.92 26.54
C ARG A 59 -13.29 -23.80 25.43
N TRP A 60 -12.27 -22.99 25.64
CA TRP A 60 -11.21 -22.78 24.65
C TRP A 60 -10.25 -23.97 24.55
N VAL A 61 -9.96 -24.62 25.68
CA VAL A 61 -9.11 -25.82 25.69
C VAL A 61 -9.83 -27.05 25.10
N ARG A 62 -11.17 -27.11 25.09
CA ARG A 62 -11.91 -28.17 24.41
C ARG A 62 -11.98 -28.02 22.90
N SER A 63 -11.93 -26.82 22.35
CA SER A 63 -11.99 -26.61 20.90
C SER A 63 -10.69 -26.98 20.17
N PHE A 64 -9.59 -27.17 20.88
CA PHE A 64 -8.30 -27.61 20.28
C PHE A 64 -8.09 -29.14 20.29
N ARG A 65 -9.05 -29.92 20.83
CA ARG A 65 -8.87 -31.37 20.98
C ARG A 65 -9.73 -32.25 20.08
N GLU A 66 -10.57 -31.70 19.25
CA GLU A 66 -11.41 -32.48 18.33
C GLU A 66 -11.32 -31.99 16.90
N HIS A 67 -10.19 -32.29 16.25
CA HIS A 67 -10.20 -32.56 14.83
C HIS A 67 -10.10 -34.06 14.65
N PRO A 68 -11.14 -34.75 14.16
CA PRO A 68 -11.03 -36.13 13.79
C PRO A 68 -10.09 -36.22 12.59
N ALA A 69 -8.94 -36.82 12.80
CA ALA A 69 -8.11 -37.30 11.72
C ALA A 69 -8.98 -38.20 10.84
N ARG A 70 -9.16 -37.75 9.60
CA ARG A 70 -9.83 -38.51 8.54
C ARG A 70 -9.03 -39.81 8.36
N ALA A 71 -9.50 -40.90 8.96
CA ALA A 71 -8.91 -42.19 8.79
C ALA A 71 -8.93 -42.56 7.30
N SER A 72 -7.79 -42.53 6.70
CA SER A 72 -7.53 -43.27 5.49
C SER A 72 -7.67 -44.76 5.85
N ARG A 73 -8.59 -45.40 5.19
CA ARG A 73 -8.77 -46.87 5.31
C ARG A 73 -7.41 -47.54 5.04
N SER A 74 -6.74 -47.98 6.07
CA SER A 74 -5.66 -48.93 5.99
C SER A 74 -6.24 -50.25 5.56
N SER A 75 -5.93 -50.71 4.36
CA SER A 75 -6.01 -52.11 4.00
C SER A 75 -5.20 -52.92 4.98
N SER A 76 -5.77 -54.04 5.46
CA SER A 76 -5.17 -55.02 6.38
C SER A 76 -3.70 -55.29 5.99
N PRO A 77 -2.78 -55.39 6.96
CA PRO A 77 -1.41 -55.82 6.65
C PRO A 77 -1.45 -57.30 6.29
N GLY A 78 -1.22 -57.60 5.00
CA GLY A 78 -0.74 -58.93 4.65
C GLY A 78 0.59 -59.16 5.38
N GLU A 79 0.76 -60.37 5.96
CA GLU A 79 1.96 -60.81 6.66
C GLU A 79 3.22 -60.51 5.82
N ARG A 80 3.91 -59.44 6.11
CA ARG A 80 5.19 -59.12 5.48
C ARG A 80 6.24 -60.08 6.07
N LYS A 81 6.88 -60.88 5.24
CA LYS A 81 7.92 -61.82 5.65
C LYS A 81 9.18 -61.03 6.03
N VAL A 82 9.55 -61.10 7.33
CA VAL A 82 10.83 -60.51 7.80
C VAL A 82 11.97 -61.41 7.33
N LEU A 83 12.98 -60.82 6.69
CA LEU A 83 14.15 -61.50 6.21
C LEU A 83 15.16 -61.78 7.34
N TYR A 84 15.47 -60.76 8.11
CA TYR A 84 16.36 -60.81 9.26
C TYR A 84 16.15 -59.58 10.17
N TRP A 85 16.74 -59.64 11.33
CA TRP A 85 16.77 -58.53 12.30
C TRP A 85 18.18 -58.00 12.33
N TYR A 86 18.36 -56.66 12.46
CA TYR A 86 19.69 -56.04 12.48
C TYR A 86 19.75 -54.96 13.58
N ASP A 87 21.00 -54.69 14.02
CA ASP A 87 21.28 -53.61 14.93
C ASP A 87 21.45 -52.32 14.17
N ALA A 88 20.70 -51.26 14.54
CA ALA A 88 20.74 -49.97 13.86
C ALA A 88 22.11 -49.27 13.96
N MET A 89 22.90 -49.55 14.98
CA MET A 89 24.25 -48.98 15.15
C MET A 89 25.32 -49.81 14.45
N ASN A 90 25.08 -51.10 14.20
CA ASN A 90 25.99 -51.99 13.52
C ASN A 90 25.30 -52.88 12.45
N PRO A 91 24.91 -52.30 11.30
CA PRO A 91 24.07 -52.95 10.30
C PRO A 91 24.62 -54.23 9.66
N GLY A 92 25.91 -54.52 9.89
CA GLY A 92 26.56 -55.73 9.38
C GLY A 92 26.25 -57.01 10.17
N HIS A 93 25.64 -56.91 11.34
CA HIS A 93 25.28 -58.09 12.14
C HIS A 93 23.78 -58.40 12.00
N HIS A 94 23.48 -59.56 11.47
CA HIS A 94 22.13 -60.03 11.20
C HIS A 94 21.74 -61.13 12.22
N TYR A 95 20.48 -61.11 12.67
CA TYR A 95 19.92 -62.02 13.62
C TYR A 95 18.61 -62.65 13.04
N ASP A 96 18.42 -63.92 13.31
CA ASP A 96 17.25 -64.67 12.80
C ASP A 96 16.00 -64.49 13.62
N LYS A 97 16.09 -63.85 14.80
CA LYS A 97 14.99 -63.68 15.75
C LYS A 97 14.96 -62.27 16.33
N PRO A 98 13.73 -61.76 16.67
CA PRO A 98 13.65 -60.53 17.39
C PRO A 98 14.29 -60.61 18.78
N GLY A 99 14.97 -59.55 19.22
CA GLY A 99 15.65 -59.52 20.48
C GLY A 99 16.39 -58.21 20.69
N LYS A 100 17.34 -58.24 21.65
CA LYS A 100 18.23 -57.10 21.91
C LYS A 100 19.64 -57.42 21.46
N ALA A 101 20.31 -56.44 20.90
CA ALA A 101 21.72 -56.50 20.60
C ALA A 101 22.56 -56.56 21.89
N PRO A 102 23.85 -56.97 21.81
CA PRO A 102 24.72 -57.05 22.96
C PRO A 102 24.94 -55.75 23.73
N ASP A 103 24.67 -54.59 23.05
CA ASP A 103 24.70 -53.24 23.62
C ASP A 103 23.38 -52.81 24.29
N GLY A 104 22.35 -53.69 24.28
CA GLY A 104 21.04 -53.49 24.96
C GLY A 104 19.99 -52.83 24.14
N MET A 105 20.24 -52.47 22.85
CA MET A 105 19.25 -51.86 21.95
C MET A 105 18.36 -52.90 21.27
N ASP A 106 17.11 -52.51 20.95
CA ASP A 106 16.14 -53.37 20.29
C ASP A 106 16.50 -53.52 18.80
N LEU A 107 16.54 -54.76 18.29
CA LEU A 107 16.82 -55.08 16.90
C LEU A 107 15.64 -54.65 16.00
N GLN A 108 15.95 -54.12 14.82
CA GLN A 108 14.95 -53.66 13.83
C GLN A 108 14.71 -54.75 12.75
N PRO A 109 13.47 -54.99 12.30
CA PRO A 109 13.16 -55.96 11.29
C PRO A 109 13.39 -55.43 9.88
N GLN A 110 14.03 -56.15 9.03
CA GLN A 110 14.16 -55.89 7.59
C GLN A 110 13.14 -56.74 6.81
N TYR A 111 12.29 -56.11 6.02
CA TYR A 111 11.22 -56.74 5.25
C TYR A 111 11.68 -57.04 3.81
N ALA A 112 11.11 -58.08 3.16
CA ALA A 112 11.48 -58.55 1.85
C ALA A 112 11.29 -57.50 0.71
N GLU A 113 10.42 -56.52 0.89
CA GLU A 113 10.17 -55.43 -0.10
C GLU A 113 11.20 -54.33 -0.15
N GLU A 114 11.99 -54.13 0.91
CA GLU A 114 13.04 -53.11 0.95
C GLU A 114 14.39 -53.57 0.35
N ALA A 115 14.50 -54.86 0.01
CA ALA A 115 15.73 -55.40 -0.55
C ALA A 115 15.78 -55.40 -2.10
N SER A 116 14.73 -54.86 -2.77
CA SER A 116 14.69 -54.76 -4.24
C SER A 116 15.08 -53.37 -4.71
N ALA A 117 16.34 -53.01 -4.63
CA ALA A 117 16.91 -52.06 -5.58
C ALA A 117 16.98 -52.73 -6.94
N PRO A 118 16.56 -52.11 -8.05
CA PRO A 118 16.53 -52.74 -9.36
C PRO A 118 17.95 -53.01 -9.85
N GLN A 119 18.28 -54.29 -9.98
CA GLN A 119 19.39 -54.72 -10.83
C GLN A 119 19.02 -54.43 -12.32
N PRO A 120 19.92 -53.86 -13.11
CA PRO A 120 19.65 -53.66 -14.54
C PRO A 120 19.55 -55.01 -15.25
N SER A 121 18.34 -55.38 -15.64
CA SER A 121 18.09 -56.51 -16.56
C SER A 121 18.65 -56.15 -17.93
N ALA A 122 19.62 -56.94 -18.38
CA ALA A 122 20.05 -56.96 -19.77
C ALA A 122 18.89 -57.38 -20.71
N GLY A 123 18.51 -56.49 -21.64
CA GLY A 123 17.65 -56.87 -22.76
C GLY A 123 16.63 -55.82 -23.16
N SER A 124 17.06 -54.82 -23.89
CA SER A 124 16.47 -54.33 -25.16
C SER A 124 17.23 -53.08 -25.62
N ALA A 125 18.15 -53.30 -26.52
CA ALA A 125 18.76 -52.24 -27.31
C ALA A 125 17.67 -51.65 -28.21
N GLN A 126 17.20 -50.46 -27.86
CA GLN A 126 16.55 -49.56 -28.80
C GLN A 126 17.31 -48.24 -28.82
N ALA A 127 17.85 -47.95 -29.96
CA ALA A 127 18.73 -46.88 -30.34
C ALA A 127 18.32 -45.52 -29.81
N ALA A 128 19.03 -45.01 -28.80
CA ALA A 128 19.29 -43.61 -28.67
C ALA A 128 20.56 -43.32 -29.46
N THR A 129 20.43 -42.66 -30.59
CA THR A 129 21.52 -42.09 -31.38
C THR A 129 22.20 -40.99 -30.61
N GLY A 130 22.88 -41.32 -29.51
CA GLY A 130 23.85 -40.48 -28.83
C GLY A 130 25.20 -40.72 -29.50
N LEU A 131 25.75 -39.68 -30.11
CA LEU A 131 27.15 -39.65 -30.60
C LEU A 131 28.06 -40.26 -29.53
N GLN A 132 28.59 -41.48 -29.81
CA GLN A 132 29.60 -42.11 -28.96
C GLN A 132 30.86 -41.25 -29.03
N ARG A 133 31.02 -40.35 -28.09
CA ARG A 133 32.27 -39.58 -27.95
C ARG A 133 33.41 -40.53 -27.63
N LYS A 134 34.44 -40.47 -28.41
CA LYS A 134 35.65 -41.29 -28.21
C LYS A 134 36.39 -40.73 -27.01
N VAL A 135 36.60 -41.55 -25.95
CA VAL A 135 37.46 -41.24 -24.82
C VAL A 135 38.89 -41.18 -25.35
N LEU A 136 39.57 -40.04 -25.13
CA LEU A 136 40.99 -39.88 -25.53
C LEU A 136 41.93 -40.52 -24.54
N PHE A 137 41.74 -40.26 -23.26
CA PHE A 137 42.52 -40.84 -22.15
C PHE A 137 41.78 -40.60 -20.85
N TRP A 138 42.23 -41.28 -19.82
CA TRP A 138 41.78 -41.10 -18.43
C TRP A 138 42.89 -40.33 -17.65
N PHE A 139 42.53 -39.39 -16.82
CA PHE A 139 43.49 -38.58 -16.08
C PHE A 139 43.09 -38.41 -14.62
N ASP A 140 44.08 -38.11 -13.77
CA ASP A 140 43.86 -37.79 -12.37
C ASP A 140 43.52 -36.30 -12.23
N PRO A 141 42.34 -35.91 -11.63
CA PRO A 141 41.99 -34.53 -11.42
C PRO A 141 42.97 -33.74 -10.55
N MET A 142 43.65 -34.40 -9.59
CA MET A 142 44.63 -33.75 -8.71
C MET A 142 46.01 -33.67 -9.35
N HIS A 143 46.36 -34.65 -10.19
CA HIS A 143 47.64 -34.70 -10.89
C HIS A 143 47.39 -34.83 -12.39
N PRO A 144 47.03 -33.75 -13.12
CA PRO A 144 46.66 -33.82 -14.54
C PRO A 144 47.73 -34.33 -15.49
N ALA A 145 48.97 -34.42 -15.03
CA ALA A 145 50.08 -34.99 -15.77
C ALA A 145 49.97 -36.52 -15.90
N TYR A 146 49.28 -37.20 -14.99
CA TYR A 146 49.06 -38.64 -15.05
C TYR A 146 47.90 -38.96 -15.99
N LYS A 147 48.21 -39.70 -17.05
CA LYS A 147 47.27 -40.12 -18.10
C LYS A 147 47.31 -41.63 -18.26
N SER A 148 46.16 -42.26 -18.43
CA SER A 148 45.98 -43.67 -18.67
C SER A 148 45.01 -43.92 -19.85
N ASP A 149 45.27 -44.93 -20.61
CA ASP A 149 44.37 -45.37 -21.72
C ASP A 149 43.18 -46.20 -21.22
N LYS A 150 43.14 -46.54 -19.93
CA LYS A 150 42.11 -47.39 -19.32
C LYS A 150 41.54 -46.73 -18.06
N PRO A 151 40.24 -46.98 -17.74
CA PRO A 151 39.68 -46.57 -16.48
C PRO A 151 40.42 -47.25 -15.31
N GLY A 152 40.65 -46.54 -14.21
CA GLY A 152 41.36 -47.08 -13.07
C GLY A 152 41.47 -46.09 -11.91
N ILE A 153 42.33 -46.42 -10.97
CA ILE A 153 42.63 -45.61 -9.78
C ILE A 153 44.02 -45.03 -9.94
N ALA A 154 44.21 -43.75 -9.64
CA ALA A 154 45.51 -43.09 -9.67
C ALA A 154 46.46 -43.74 -8.62
N PRO A 155 47.65 -44.14 -8.98
CA PRO A 155 48.57 -44.83 -8.07
C PRO A 155 49.12 -43.92 -6.95
N ASP A 156 49.10 -42.59 -7.17
CA ASP A 156 49.70 -41.61 -6.27
C ASP A 156 48.75 -41.14 -5.16
N CYS A 157 47.44 -40.98 -5.48
CA CYS A 157 46.47 -40.43 -4.57
C CYS A 157 45.24 -41.33 -4.31
N GLY A 158 45.16 -42.49 -4.95
CA GLY A 158 44.05 -43.44 -4.76
C GLY A 158 42.68 -42.99 -5.33
N MET A 159 42.61 -41.90 -6.13
CA MET A 159 41.38 -41.38 -6.70
C MET A 159 41.08 -42.06 -8.03
N GLN A 160 39.79 -42.16 -8.35
CA GLN A 160 39.35 -42.68 -9.65
C GLN A 160 39.71 -41.71 -10.78
N LEU A 161 40.28 -42.25 -11.85
CA LEU A 161 40.62 -41.51 -13.06
C LEU A 161 39.34 -41.06 -13.78
N VAL A 162 39.34 -39.84 -14.30
CA VAL A 162 38.19 -39.22 -15.01
C VAL A 162 38.46 -39.31 -16.53
N PRO A 163 37.51 -39.75 -17.35
CA PRO A 163 37.70 -39.82 -18.80
C PRO A 163 37.70 -38.42 -19.43
N LYS A 164 38.62 -38.16 -20.36
CA LYS A 164 38.63 -37.01 -21.25
C LYS A 164 38.15 -37.42 -22.64
N TYR A 165 37.11 -36.71 -23.11
CA TYR A 165 36.49 -36.99 -24.40
C TYR A 165 37.06 -36.13 -25.54
N ALA A 166 37.05 -36.66 -26.78
CA ALA A 166 37.44 -35.90 -27.95
C ALA A 166 36.43 -34.80 -28.26
N GLY A 167 36.89 -33.53 -28.31
CA GLY A 167 36.06 -32.37 -28.60
C GLY A 167 35.79 -31.41 -27.45
N GLU A 168 36.00 -31.85 -26.19
CA GLU A 168 35.73 -31.02 -24.99
C GLU A 168 36.48 -29.66 -24.96
N GLU A 169 37.69 -29.60 -25.51
CA GLU A 169 38.47 -28.35 -25.53
C GLU A 169 38.01 -27.39 -26.65
N ASN A 170 37.48 -27.91 -27.73
CA ASN A 170 37.03 -27.10 -28.87
C ASN A 170 35.69 -26.39 -28.63
N ASP A 171 34.80 -27.02 -27.89
CA ASP A 171 33.46 -26.46 -27.63
C ASP A 171 33.49 -25.44 -26.51
N LEU A 172 34.27 -25.66 -25.43
CA LEU A 172 34.53 -24.69 -24.37
C LEU A 172 35.33 -23.46 -24.86
N ALA A 173 36.24 -23.65 -25.86
CA ALA A 173 37.03 -22.53 -26.39
C ALA A 173 36.19 -21.58 -27.26
N LYS A 174 35.02 -22.00 -27.72
CA LYS A 174 34.08 -21.19 -28.50
C LYS A 174 33.07 -20.45 -27.60
N MET A 175 32.98 -20.82 -26.32
CA MET A 175 32.03 -20.24 -25.38
C MET A 175 32.60 -19.01 -24.67
N PRO A 176 31.75 -18.08 -24.19
CA PRO A 176 32.18 -16.93 -23.41
C PRO A 176 33.01 -17.32 -22.19
N ALA A 177 33.92 -16.42 -21.79
CA ALA A 177 34.75 -16.61 -20.61
C ALA A 177 33.90 -16.87 -19.37
N GLY A 178 34.27 -17.86 -18.56
CA GLY A 178 33.52 -18.23 -17.36
C GLY A 178 32.51 -19.36 -17.56
N THR A 179 32.29 -19.85 -18.79
CA THR A 179 31.44 -21.01 -19.01
C THR A 179 32.06 -22.25 -18.32
N VAL A 180 31.21 -22.94 -17.56
CA VAL A 180 31.58 -24.16 -16.84
C VAL A 180 30.81 -25.35 -17.37
N MET A 181 31.45 -26.50 -17.38
CA MET A 181 30.82 -27.79 -17.66
C MET A 181 30.70 -28.56 -16.35
N ILE A 182 29.50 -28.98 -16.01
CA ILE A 182 29.19 -29.75 -14.82
C ILE A 182 28.55 -31.07 -15.25
N ALA A 183 29.19 -32.17 -14.84
CA ALA A 183 28.70 -33.51 -15.15
C ALA A 183 27.31 -33.77 -14.55
N LEU A 184 26.49 -34.58 -15.20
CA LEU A 184 25.08 -34.82 -14.85
C LEU A 184 24.91 -35.34 -13.41
N ASP A 185 25.79 -36.19 -12.93
CA ASP A 185 25.81 -36.72 -11.58
C ASP A 185 26.04 -35.60 -10.55
N LYS A 186 26.97 -34.67 -10.82
CA LYS A 186 27.17 -33.47 -9.99
C LYS A 186 25.98 -32.52 -10.05
N GLN A 187 25.36 -32.30 -11.20
CA GLN A 187 24.16 -31.47 -11.32
C GLN A 187 23.02 -31.99 -10.44
N GLN A 188 22.82 -33.31 -10.41
CA GLN A 188 21.82 -33.96 -9.58
C GLN A 188 22.18 -33.80 -8.07
N MET A 189 23.45 -33.97 -7.73
CA MET A 189 23.92 -33.84 -6.33
C MET A 189 23.73 -32.42 -5.78
N ILE A 190 23.98 -31.40 -6.58
CA ILE A 190 23.83 -29.98 -6.17
C ILE A 190 22.42 -29.43 -6.40
N GLY A 191 21.52 -30.24 -6.97
CA GLY A 191 20.12 -29.87 -7.16
C GLY A 191 19.90 -28.77 -8.20
N VAL A 192 20.66 -28.82 -9.31
CA VAL A 192 20.47 -27.87 -10.43
C VAL A 192 19.06 -28.07 -11.03
N ARG A 193 18.32 -26.99 -11.09
CA ARG A 193 17.04 -26.93 -11.80
C ARG A 193 17.15 -25.84 -12.84
N THR A 194 16.63 -26.12 -14.02
CA THR A 194 16.56 -25.16 -15.11
C THR A 194 15.11 -24.70 -15.32
N GLY A 195 14.93 -23.55 -15.95
CA GLY A 195 13.66 -22.97 -16.32
C GLY A 195 13.79 -22.17 -17.61
N LYS A 196 12.70 -22.05 -18.34
CA LYS A 196 12.70 -21.30 -19.61
C LYS A 196 12.36 -19.84 -19.38
N VAL A 197 13.09 -18.98 -20.06
CA VAL A 197 12.80 -17.55 -20.15
C VAL A 197 11.53 -17.38 -20.98
N ALA A 198 10.51 -16.78 -20.42
CA ALA A 198 9.21 -16.62 -21.07
C ALA A 198 8.72 -15.18 -21.02
N LYS A 199 7.87 -14.83 -21.95
CA LYS A 199 7.09 -13.59 -21.88
C LYS A 199 5.80 -13.84 -21.12
N GLN A 200 5.56 -13.04 -20.09
CA GLN A 200 4.35 -13.12 -19.27
C GLN A 200 3.74 -11.73 -19.08
N SER A 201 2.41 -11.67 -19.04
CA SER A 201 1.71 -10.48 -18.57
C SER A 201 1.85 -10.41 -17.06
N LEU A 202 2.43 -9.33 -16.59
CA LEU A 202 2.64 -9.12 -15.15
C LEU A 202 1.71 -8.05 -14.63
N GLU A 203 1.03 -8.40 -13.56
CA GLU A 203 0.21 -7.48 -12.79
C GLU A 203 0.67 -7.49 -11.34
N ARG A 204 0.71 -6.31 -10.75
CA ARG A 204 0.99 -6.12 -9.33
C ARG A 204 -0.13 -5.29 -8.73
N THR A 205 -0.68 -5.72 -7.61
CA THR A 205 -1.64 -4.92 -6.86
C THR A 205 -0.91 -4.12 -5.78
N ILE A 206 -0.99 -2.81 -5.87
CA ILE A 206 -0.65 -1.91 -4.76
C ILE A 206 -1.81 -1.95 -3.77
N ARG A 207 -1.49 -2.11 -2.51
CA ARG A 207 -2.45 -2.01 -1.41
C ARG A 207 -2.05 -0.84 -0.54
N THR A 208 -2.96 0.11 -0.39
CA THR A 208 -2.76 1.29 0.44
C THR A 208 -4.05 1.68 1.15
N THR A 209 -4.00 2.73 1.94
CA THR A 209 -5.17 3.28 2.60
C THR A 209 -5.52 4.63 2.01
N ALA A 210 -6.81 4.95 1.98
CA ALA A 210 -7.31 6.26 1.63
C ALA A 210 -8.20 6.81 2.74
N GLN A 211 -8.18 8.11 2.89
CA GLN A 211 -9.15 8.83 3.69
C GLN A 211 -10.20 9.46 2.78
N LEU A 212 -11.47 9.31 3.12
CA LEU A 212 -12.56 9.94 2.40
C LEU A 212 -12.66 11.40 2.82
N THR A 213 -12.77 12.29 1.84
CA THR A 213 -12.96 13.73 2.03
C THR A 213 -14.13 14.23 1.20
N ALA A 214 -14.74 15.33 1.60
CA ALA A 214 -15.73 15.99 0.75
C ALA A 214 -15.06 16.51 -0.53
N ASP A 215 -15.84 16.61 -1.60
CA ASP A 215 -15.42 17.28 -2.83
C ASP A 215 -15.29 18.78 -2.56
N GLU A 216 -14.05 19.29 -2.48
CA GLU A 216 -13.77 20.70 -2.17
C GLU A 216 -14.37 21.66 -3.20
N THR A 217 -14.62 21.20 -4.42
CA THR A 217 -15.23 22.03 -5.47
C THR A 217 -16.74 22.21 -5.29
N LYS A 218 -17.35 21.40 -4.41
CA LYS A 218 -18.77 21.40 -4.09
C LYS A 218 -19.09 21.88 -2.68
N ILE A 219 -18.19 22.67 -2.10
CA ILE A 219 -18.38 23.32 -0.81
C ILE A 219 -18.80 24.75 -1.05
N ALA A 220 -19.85 25.18 -0.37
CA ALA A 220 -20.31 26.56 -0.37
C ALA A 220 -20.19 27.17 1.02
N HIS A 221 -19.50 28.29 1.10
CA HIS A 221 -19.39 29.11 2.28
C HIS A 221 -20.45 30.22 2.25
N VAL A 222 -21.31 30.29 3.24
CA VAL A 222 -22.37 31.28 3.34
C VAL A 222 -21.93 32.41 4.24
N HIS A 223 -21.72 33.56 3.65
CA HIS A 223 -21.39 34.82 4.32
C HIS A 223 -22.52 35.83 4.08
N VAL A 224 -22.59 36.85 4.90
CA VAL A 224 -23.35 38.06 4.60
C VAL A 224 -22.39 39.09 4.03
N LYS A 225 -22.88 39.98 3.14
CA LYS A 225 -22.10 41.07 2.57
C LYS A 225 -22.34 42.41 3.26
N VAL A 226 -23.16 42.40 4.30
CA VAL A 226 -23.56 43.57 5.07
C VAL A 226 -23.63 43.23 6.57
N SER A 227 -23.27 44.17 7.43
CA SER A 227 -23.36 43.96 8.87
C SER A 227 -24.81 43.97 9.35
N GLY A 228 -25.07 43.16 10.40
CA GLY A 228 -26.41 43.08 10.96
C GLY A 228 -26.52 42.13 12.13
N TRP A 229 -27.75 41.78 12.48
CA TRP A 229 -28.07 40.85 13.57
C TRP A 229 -28.93 39.70 13.01
N ILE A 230 -28.62 38.48 13.37
CA ILE A 230 -29.45 37.33 13.06
C ILE A 230 -30.72 37.36 13.91
N ASP A 231 -31.86 37.36 13.27
CA ASP A 231 -33.17 37.37 13.96
C ASP A 231 -33.66 35.94 14.19
N LYS A 232 -33.88 35.17 13.08
CA LYS A 232 -34.36 33.81 13.14
C LYS A 232 -33.43 32.88 12.41
N ILE A 233 -33.38 31.64 12.89
CA ILE A 233 -32.64 30.53 12.28
C ILE A 233 -33.65 29.45 11.87
N TYR A 234 -33.50 28.91 10.66
CA TYR A 234 -34.32 27.81 10.13
C TYR A 234 -33.53 26.50 10.08
N VAL A 235 -32.20 26.61 10.04
CA VAL A 235 -31.27 25.49 10.04
C VAL A 235 -30.35 25.62 11.25
N ASP A 236 -30.61 24.84 12.28
CA ASP A 236 -30.10 25.08 13.62
C ASP A 236 -29.07 24.03 14.12
N TYR A 237 -28.74 23.00 13.30
CA TYR A 237 -27.73 22.00 13.68
C TYR A 237 -26.84 21.58 12.50
N VAL A 238 -25.63 21.17 12.83
CA VAL A 238 -24.65 20.58 11.89
C VAL A 238 -25.09 19.17 11.53
N GLY A 239 -24.92 18.78 10.25
CA GLY A 239 -25.38 17.50 9.71
C GLY A 239 -26.79 17.55 9.11
N GLN A 240 -27.47 18.70 9.17
CA GLN A 240 -28.77 18.87 8.52
C GLN A 240 -28.60 18.94 6.99
N LEU A 241 -29.42 18.17 6.27
CA LEU A 241 -29.52 18.28 4.81
C LEU A 241 -30.35 19.51 4.46
N VAL A 242 -29.83 20.35 3.60
CA VAL A 242 -30.50 21.55 3.07
C VAL A 242 -30.58 21.47 1.56
N GLN A 243 -31.66 22.04 1.01
CA GLN A 243 -31.84 22.15 -0.43
C GLN A 243 -31.41 23.51 -0.92
N LYS A 244 -30.98 23.60 -2.18
CA LYS A 244 -30.75 24.89 -2.83
C LYS A 244 -32.01 25.75 -2.77
N GLY A 245 -31.87 26.98 -2.32
CA GLY A 245 -33.03 27.89 -2.13
C GLY A 245 -33.82 27.68 -0.83
N GLN A 246 -33.40 26.74 0.03
CA GLN A 246 -34.00 26.60 1.36
C GLN A 246 -33.57 27.74 2.27
N PRO A 247 -34.46 28.36 3.08
CA PRO A 247 -34.12 29.40 4.02
C PRO A 247 -33.16 28.88 5.11
N LEU A 248 -32.09 29.61 5.39
CA LEU A 248 -31.12 29.31 6.44
C LEU A 248 -31.36 30.17 7.68
N PHE A 249 -31.44 31.47 7.50
CA PHE A 249 -31.66 32.45 8.59
C PHE A 249 -32.26 33.75 8.06
N THR A 250 -32.71 34.59 8.95
CA THR A 250 -33.09 36.00 8.66
C THR A 250 -32.08 36.94 9.31
N LEU A 251 -31.75 38.02 8.58
CA LEU A 251 -30.86 39.07 9.01
C LEU A 251 -31.60 40.39 9.09
N TYR A 252 -31.46 41.05 10.21
CA TYR A 252 -31.77 42.47 10.37
C TYR A 252 -30.51 43.31 10.15
N SER A 253 -30.53 44.22 9.19
CA SER A 253 -29.45 45.16 8.93
C SER A 253 -29.99 46.56 8.71
N PRO A 254 -29.56 47.55 9.48
CA PRO A 254 -29.91 48.94 9.26
C PRO A 254 -29.56 49.44 7.85
N ASP A 255 -28.39 49.01 7.34
CA ASP A 255 -27.92 49.40 6.02
C ASP A 255 -28.80 48.84 4.92
N LEU A 256 -29.28 47.58 5.04
CA LEU A 256 -30.23 46.97 4.10
C LEU A 256 -31.57 47.71 4.13
N VAL A 257 -32.07 48.10 5.31
CA VAL A 257 -33.27 48.87 5.49
C VAL A 257 -33.16 50.23 4.81
N ALA A 258 -32.04 50.95 5.05
CA ALA A 258 -31.77 52.25 4.45
C ALA A 258 -31.66 52.15 2.93
N THR A 259 -30.95 51.18 2.39
CA THR A 259 -30.81 51.01 0.93
C THR A 259 -32.09 50.62 0.23
N GLN A 260 -32.97 49.82 0.88
CA GLN A 260 -34.29 49.55 0.37
C GLN A 260 -35.15 50.84 0.30
N GLN A 261 -35.05 51.69 1.33
CA GLN A 261 -35.75 52.98 1.32
C GLN A 261 -35.23 53.89 0.19
N GLU A 262 -33.89 53.98 0.04
CA GLU A 262 -33.24 54.71 -1.07
C GLU A 262 -33.75 54.23 -2.42
N TYR A 263 -33.80 52.90 -2.62
CA TYR A 263 -34.31 52.27 -3.86
C TYR A 263 -35.79 52.64 -4.15
N LEU A 264 -36.66 52.56 -3.14
CA LEU A 264 -38.05 52.92 -3.28
C LEU A 264 -38.25 54.43 -3.56
N ILE A 265 -37.42 55.29 -2.97
CA ILE A 265 -37.42 56.74 -3.26
C ILE A 265 -36.93 56.95 -4.72
N ALA A 266 -35.84 56.31 -5.14
CA ALA A 266 -35.35 56.41 -6.51
C ALA A 266 -36.41 55.94 -7.55
N LYS A 267 -37.12 54.86 -7.23
CA LYS A 267 -38.19 54.31 -8.05
C LYS A 267 -39.35 55.28 -8.23
N ARG A 268 -39.80 55.92 -7.11
CA ARG A 268 -40.84 56.97 -7.17
C ARG A 268 -40.35 58.18 -7.95
N GLY A 269 -39.05 58.57 -7.76
CA GLY A 269 -38.42 59.65 -8.53
C GLY A 269 -38.41 59.36 -10.02
N GLN A 270 -38.03 58.13 -10.39
CA GLN A 270 -37.99 57.66 -11.78
C GLN A 270 -39.39 57.66 -12.42
N ALA A 271 -40.41 57.19 -11.68
CA ALA A 271 -41.81 57.24 -12.17
C ALA A 271 -42.28 58.66 -12.49
N THR A 272 -41.84 59.66 -11.72
CA THR A 272 -42.22 61.04 -11.89
C THR A 272 -41.38 61.81 -12.89
N LEU A 273 -40.05 61.59 -12.87
CA LEU A 273 -39.05 62.37 -13.63
C LEU A 273 -38.45 61.66 -14.82
N GLY A 274 -38.66 60.30 -14.94
CA GLY A 274 -38.06 59.47 -16.00
C GLY A 274 -38.55 59.84 -17.41
N ASN A 275 -39.73 60.45 -17.51
CA ASN A 275 -40.27 60.95 -18.77
C ASN A 275 -40.09 62.50 -18.93
N SER A 276 -39.22 63.12 -18.13
CA SER A 276 -38.95 64.55 -18.23
C SER A 276 -38.39 64.92 -19.62
N PRO A 277 -38.87 66.06 -20.19
CA PRO A 277 -38.32 66.56 -21.47
C PRO A 277 -36.83 66.97 -21.32
N PHE A 278 -36.36 67.18 -20.12
CA PHE A 278 -34.97 67.48 -19.87
C PHE A 278 -34.15 66.20 -19.70
N LYS A 279 -33.37 65.87 -20.70
CA LYS A 279 -32.57 64.69 -20.80
C LYS A 279 -31.64 64.40 -19.58
N VAL A 280 -31.08 65.44 -18.99
CA VAL A 280 -30.27 65.35 -17.78
C VAL A 280 -31.03 64.86 -16.57
N VAL A 281 -32.30 65.29 -16.44
CA VAL A 281 -33.18 64.89 -15.30
C VAL A 281 -33.64 63.43 -15.46
N SER A 282 -34.07 63.05 -16.67
CA SER A 282 -34.51 61.68 -16.93
C SER A 282 -33.37 60.67 -16.85
N THR A 283 -32.20 61.00 -17.38
CA THR A 283 -31.01 60.14 -17.27
C THR A 283 -30.56 60.00 -15.80
N GLY A 284 -30.52 61.10 -15.06
CA GLY A 284 -30.11 61.09 -13.64
C GLY A 284 -31.02 60.29 -12.76
N SER A 285 -32.35 60.35 -12.97
CA SER A 285 -33.33 59.56 -12.20
C SER A 285 -33.21 58.02 -12.49
N ASN A 286 -32.98 57.67 -13.77
CA ASN A 286 -32.73 56.27 -14.15
C ASN A 286 -31.48 55.73 -13.56
N SER A 287 -30.36 56.49 -13.67
CA SER A 287 -29.07 56.05 -13.09
C SER A 287 -29.11 55.88 -11.60
N LEU A 288 -29.88 56.70 -10.86
CA LEU A 288 -30.04 56.56 -9.41
C LEU A 288 -30.77 55.27 -9.04
N LEU A 289 -31.82 54.95 -9.79
CA LEU A 289 -32.59 53.70 -9.62
C LEU A 289 -31.71 52.48 -9.88
N GLU A 290 -30.99 52.49 -10.99
CA GLU A 290 -30.08 51.40 -11.36
C GLU A 290 -28.97 51.22 -10.29
N ALA A 291 -28.33 52.30 -9.83
CA ALA A 291 -27.30 52.23 -8.84
C ALA A 291 -27.79 51.67 -7.48
N SER A 292 -29.00 52.06 -7.06
CA SER A 292 -29.58 51.54 -5.80
C SER A 292 -30.01 50.06 -5.94
N ARG A 293 -30.50 49.65 -7.13
CA ARG A 293 -30.82 48.25 -7.44
C ARG A 293 -29.56 47.39 -7.43
N ASP A 294 -28.52 47.85 -8.10
CA ASP A 294 -27.23 47.14 -8.16
C ASP A 294 -26.60 46.96 -6.80
N ARG A 295 -26.69 48.00 -5.90
CA ARG A 295 -26.24 47.90 -4.52
C ARG A 295 -26.97 46.78 -3.78
N LEU A 296 -28.27 46.63 -3.92
CA LEU A 296 -29.04 45.57 -3.29
C LEU A 296 -28.61 44.18 -3.85
N LYS A 297 -28.38 44.07 -5.15
CA LYS A 297 -27.88 42.85 -5.79
C LYS A 297 -26.49 42.48 -5.28
N LEU A 298 -25.60 43.46 -5.13
CA LEU A 298 -24.25 43.25 -4.58
C LEU A 298 -24.30 42.71 -3.14
N TRP A 299 -25.36 42.91 -2.41
CA TRP A 299 -25.59 42.39 -1.06
C TRP A 299 -26.37 41.06 -1.03
N ASP A 300 -26.41 40.35 -2.18
CA ASP A 300 -27.07 39.05 -2.37
C ASP A 300 -28.57 39.07 -2.13
N ILE A 301 -29.23 40.23 -2.34
CA ILE A 301 -30.69 40.27 -2.37
C ILE A 301 -31.16 39.62 -3.66
N SER A 302 -31.97 38.55 -3.53
CA SER A 302 -32.47 37.82 -4.69
C SER A 302 -33.41 38.64 -5.56
N GLU A 303 -33.51 38.29 -6.85
CA GLU A 303 -34.42 39.00 -7.78
C GLU A 303 -35.86 38.88 -7.28
N ASP A 304 -36.27 37.73 -6.70
CA ASP A 304 -37.59 37.54 -6.12
C ASP A 304 -37.87 38.48 -4.94
N GLN A 305 -36.84 38.77 -4.13
CA GLN A 305 -36.96 39.72 -3.03
C GLN A 305 -37.04 41.16 -3.54
N LEU A 306 -36.29 41.49 -4.57
CA LEU A 306 -36.41 42.78 -5.26
C LEU A 306 -37.76 42.95 -5.92
N GLN A 307 -38.29 41.93 -6.57
CA GLN A 307 -39.63 41.97 -7.18
C GLN A 307 -40.72 42.18 -6.14
N ARG A 308 -40.62 41.50 -4.97
CA ARG A 308 -41.57 41.73 -3.87
C ARG A 308 -41.48 43.15 -3.35
N LEU A 309 -40.26 43.70 -3.21
CA LEU A 309 -40.07 45.10 -2.82
C LEU A 309 -40.69 46.05 -3.86
N ASP A 310 -40.62 45.70 -5.14
CA ASP A 310 -41.23 46.46 -6.24
C ASP A 310 -42.73 46.41 -6.20
N GLU A 311 -43.32 45.24 -5.91
CA GLU A 311 -44.79 45.04 -5.90
C GLU A 311 -45.46 45.62 -4.66
N THR A 312 -44.83 45.43 -3.48
CA THR A 312 -45.41 45.87 -2.20
C THR A 312 -45.11 47.31 -1.89
N GLY A 313 -43.97 47.82 -2.34
CA GLY A 313 -43.46 49.12 -1.95
C GLY A 313 -43.11 49.25 -0.46
N GLU A 314 -43.05 48.14 0.25
CA GLU A 314 -42.79 48.10 1.70
C GLU A 314 -41.38 47.55 1.99
N VAL A 315 -40.65 48.19 2.91
CA VAL A 315 -39.33 47.78 3.32
C VAL A 315 -39.40 46.54 4.21
N VAL A 316 -38.70 45.51 3.81
CA VAL A 316 -38.57 44.26 4.59
C VAL A 316 -37.41 44.43 5.57
N LYS A 317 -37.74 44.46 6.90
CA LYS A 317 -36.75 44.63 7.96
C LYS A 317 -35.80 43.44 8.10
N ASN A 318 -36.36 42.22 8.09
CA ASN A 318 -35.65 40.96 8.30
C ASN A 318 -35.58 40.22 6.98
N LEU A 319 -34.46 40.29 6.28
CA LEU A 319 -34.26 39.63 5.02
C LEU A 319 -33.81 38.17 5.19
N THR A 320 -34.39 37.28 4.43
CA THR A 320 -34.09 35.84 4.46
C THR A 320 -32.93 35.53 3.55
N PHE A 321 -31.95 34.81 4.07
CA PHE A 321 -30.83 34.25 3.32
C PHE A 321 -31.03 32.76 3.09
N TYR A 322 -30.67 32.31 1.88
CA TYR A 322 -30.99 30.97 1.38
C TYR A 322 -29.72 30.20 1.09
N SER A 323 -29.84 28.85 1.12
CA SER A 323 -28.72 27.98 0.74
C SER A 323 -28.41 28.12 -0.76
N PRO A 324 -27.15 28.34 -1.14
CA PRO A 324 -26.75 28.41 -2.55
C PRO A 324 -26.70 27.05 -3.24
N ILE A 325 -26.54 25.96 -2.48
CA ILE A 325 -26.43 24.58 -2.97
C ILE A 325 -27.31 23.63 -2.14
N THR A 326 -27.55 22.44 -2.69
CA THR A 326 -28.10 21.30 -1.93
C THR A 326 -26.93 20.55 -1.30
N GLY A 327 -26.98 20.27 0.00
CA GLY A 327 -25.91 19.59 0.71
C GLY A 327 -26.11 19.53 2.21
N PHE A 328 -25.14 19.00 2.91
CA PHE A 328 -25.13 18.92 4.37
C PHE A 328 -24.42 20.13 4.98
N VAL A 329 -24.98 20.66 6.04
CA VAL A 329 -24.31 21.69 6.84
C VAL A 329 -23.15 21.05 7.60
N THR A 330 -21.92 21.45 7.28
CA THR A 330 -20.71 20.91 7.90
C THR A 330 -20.18 21.82 9.02
N ASP A 331 -20.42 23.12 8.93
CA ASP A 331 -20.12 24.08 10.01
C ASP A 331 -21.24 25.11 10.12
N ARG A 332 -21.50 25.58 11.35
CA ARG A 332 -22.51 26.58 11.64
C ARG A 332 -22.04 27.52 12.77
N LYS A 333 -21.92 28.78 12.42
CA LYS A 333 -21.60 29.87 13.36
C LYS A 333 -22.74 30.88 13.53
N ALA A 334 -23.88 30.63 12.87
CA ALA A 334 -25.06 31.43 12.98
C ALA A 334 -25.83 31.09 14.26
N PHE A 335 -26.03 32.09 15.13
CA PHE A 335 -26.84 31.97 16.35
C PHE A 335 -27.85 33.14 16.44
N PRO A 336 -29.03 32.92 17.01
CA PRO A 336 -30.03 33.99 17.17
C PRO A 336 -29.46 35.17 17.94
N GLN A 337 -29.82 36.38 17.54
CA GLN A 337 -29.42 37.66 18.17
C GLN A 337 -27.91 37.96 18.14
N THR A 338 -27.12 37.17 17.39
CA THR A 338 -25.69 37.43 17.21
C THR A 338 -25.47 38.52 16.16
N ALA A 339 -24.60 39.47 16.46
CA ALA A 339 -24.11 40.43 15.51
C ALA A 339 -23.15 39.77 14.52
N VAL A 340 -23.30 40.06 13.24
CA VAL A 340 -22.49 39.47 12.16
C VAL A 340 -21.94 40.57 11.24
N THR A 341 -20.77 40.30 10.68
CA THR A 341 -20.09 41.17 9.74
C THR A 341 -19.80 40.40 8.43
N PRO A 342 -19.45 41.08 7.35
CA PRO A 342 -19.10 40.41 6.07
C PRO A 342 -17.98 39.36 6.19
N GLU A 343 -17.11 39.48 7.18
CA GLU A 343 -16.01 38.52 7.43
C GLU A 343 -16.47 37.24 8.14
N THR A 344 -17.70 37.26 8.69
CA THR A 344 -18.23 36.13 9.46
C THR A 344 -18.79 35.05 8.53
N GLU A 345 -18.14 33.90 8.49
CA GLU A 345 -18.69 32.70 7.88
C GLU A 345 -19.81 32.16 8.78
N LEU A 346 -21.01 32.05 8.22
CA LEU A 346 -22.20 31.66 8.99
C LEU A 346 -22.53 30.18 8.86
N TYR A 347 -22.41 29.65 7.65
CA TYR A 347 -22.62 28.26 7.34
C TYR A 347 -21.58 27.79 6.31
N THR A 348 -21.15 26.55 6.47
CA THR A 348 -20.48 25.78 5.42
C THR A 348 -21.41 24.65 5.00
N VAL A 349 -21.75 24.60 3.73
CA VAL A 349 -22.62 23.56 3.15
C VAL A 349 -21.80 22.75 2.15
N SER A 350 -21.75 21.43 2.33
CA SER A 350 -21.02 20.52 1.43
C SER A 350 -21.99 19.59 0.72
N ASP A 351 -21.90 19.54 -0.61
CA ASP A 351 -22.56 18.52 -1.39
C ASP A 351 -21.75 17.21 -1.32
N LEU A 352 -22.34 16.21 -0.68
CA LEU A 352 -21.72 14.90 -0.49
C LEU A 352 -22.19 13.87 -1.52
N SER A 353 -22.84 14.27 -2.61
CA SER A 353 -23.24 13.38 -3.70
C SER A 353 -22.06 12.74 -4.44
N THR A 354 -20.89 13.37 -4.32
CA THR A 354 -19.58 12.86 -4.74
C THR A 354 -18.63 12.95 -3.57
N ILE A 355 -17.86 11.91 -3.35
CA ILE A 355 -16.82 11.85 -2.31
C ILE A 355 -15.48 11.60 -2.97
N TRP A 356 -14.45 12.22 -2.47
CA TRP A 356 -13.08 11.93 -2.84
C TRP A 356 -12.45 10.95 -1.84
N ALA A 357 -11.82 9.91 -2.36
CA ALA A 357 -10.92 9.08 -1.57
C ALA A 357 -9.48 9.49 -1.90
N VAL A 358 -8.78 10.02 -0.91
CA VAL A 358 -7.40 10.46 -1.03
C VAL A 358 -6.50 9.35 -0.50
N ALA A 359 -5.85 8.63 -1.41
CA ALA A 359 -4.98 7.50 -1.13
C ALA A 359 -3.51 7.94 -1.04
N ASP A 360 -2.76 7.35 -0.12
CA ASP A 360 -1.33 7.58 0.03
C ASP A 360 -0.53 6.50 -0.71
N VAL A 361 0.10 6.88 -1.82
CA VAL A 361 0.89 5.98 -2.68
C VAL A 361 2.37 6.29 -2.49
N TYR A 362 3.20 5.26 -2.27
CA TYR A 362 4.63 5.45 -2.10
C TYR A 362 5.31 6.06 -3.33
N GLU A 363 6.31 6.91 -3.11
CA GLU A 363 7.05 7.63 -4.16
C GLU A 363 7.54 6.70 -5.29
N TYR A 364 8.06 5.52 -4.94
CA TYR A 364 8.56 4.55 -5.91
C TYR A 364 7.45 3.84 -6.72
N GLU A 365 6.19 3.94 -6.31
CA GLU A 365 5.01 3.37 -6.99
C GLU A 365 4.31 4.38 -7.89
N VAL A 366 4.45 5.68 -7.61
CA VAL A 366 3.81 6.77 -8.37
C VAL A 366 4.04 6.70 -9.88
N PRO A 367 5.25 6.33 -10.40
CA PRO A 367 5.46 6.24 -11.84
C PRO A 367 4.57 5.24 -12.58
N PHE A 368 3.96 4.32 -11.84
CA PHE A 368 3.05 3.29 -12.37
C PHE A 368 1.57 3.65 -12.25
N VAL A 369 1.25 4.73 -11.55
CA VAL A 369 -0.10 5.22 -11.34
C VAL A 369 -0.46 6.26 -12.41
N ARG A 370 -1.66 6.18 -12.96
CA ARG A 370 -2.12 7.08 -14.02
C ARG A 370 -3.51 7.60 -13.75
N VAL A 371 -3.76 8.85 -14.14
CA VAL A 371 -5.11 9.42 -14.14
C VAL A 371 -6.00 8.62 -15.08
N GLY A 372 -7.24 8.35 -14.66
CA GLY A 372 -8.22 7.52 -15.37
C GLY A 372 -8.13 6.02 -15.06
N GLN A 373 -7.14 5.58 -14.28
CA GLN A 373 -7.02 4.18 -13.86
C GLN A 373 -8.09 3.85 -12.82
N ASP A 374 -8.75 2.71 -12.99
CA ASP A 374 -9.76 2.24 -12.04
C ASP A 374 -9.13 1.70 -10.76
N VAL A 375 -9.78 1.98 -9.65
CA VAL A 375 -9.32 1.63 -8.30
C VAL A 375 -10.46 0.97 -7.54
N GLU A 376 -10.16 -0.14 -6.89
CA GLU A 376 -11.08 -0.81 -5.98
C GLU A 376 -10.84 -0.30 -4.55
N LEU A 377 -11.93 0.05 -3.87
CA LEU A 377 -11.92 0.50 -2.48
C LEU A 377 -12.83 -0.39 -1.64
N GLU A 378 -12.37 -0.75 -0.47
CA GLU A 378 -13.15 -1.47 0.53
C GLU A 378 -13.11 -0.70 1.85
N LEU A 379 -14.28 -0.32 2.36
CA LEU A 379 -14.39 0.37 3.63
C LEU A 379 -14.56 -0.64 4.76
N SER A 380 -13.77 -0.47 5.82
CA SER A 380 -13.86 -1.32 7.01
C SER A 380 -15.24 -1.30 7.67
N TYR A 381 -15.98 -0.20 7.50
CA TYR A 381 -17.33 -0.04 8.03
C TYR A 381 -18.37 -0.90 7.30
N TYR A 382 -18.15 -1.19 6.01
CA TYR A 382 -19.05 -1.99 5.16
C TYR A 382 -18.30 -3.22 4.64
N ALA A 383 -18.02 -4.17 5.53
CA ALA A 383 -17.25 -5.36 5.20
C ALA A 383 -17.82 -6.13 4.01
N GLY A 384 -16.98 -6.46 3.03
CA GLY A 384 -17.35 -7.20 1.83
C GLY A 384 -18.00 -6.38 0.72
N ARG A 385 -18.25 -5.07 0.92
CA ARG A 385 -18.73 -4.18 -0.13
C ARG A 385 -17.55 -3.43 -0.76
N LYS A 386 -17.52 -3.42 -2.07
CA LYS A 386 -16.47 -2.80 -2.87
C LYS A 386 -17.04 -1.63 -3.65
N TRP A 387 -16.28 -0.56 -3.70
CA TRP A 387 -16.52 0.61 -4.52
C TRP A 387 -15.44 0.72 -5.58
N HIS A 388 -15.81 1.21 -6.74
CA HIS A 388 -14.91 1.43 -7.85
C HIS A 388 -14.97 2.88 -8.28
N GLY A 389 -13.83 3.44 -8.61
CA GLY A 389 -13.76 4.79 -9.13
C GLY A 389 -12.43 5.05 -9.83
N PRO A 390 -12.42 5.99 -10.79
CA PRO A 390 -11.21 6.36 -11.49
C PRO A 390 -10.33 7.28 -10.64
N ILE A 391 -9.03 7.17 -10.83
CA ILE A 391 -8.09 8.19 -10.35
C ILE A 391 -8.38 9.49 -11.12
N SER A 392 -8.82 10.51 -10.40
CA SER A 392 -9.13 11.81 -10.98
C SER A 392 -7.93 12.77 -10.96
N TYR A 393 -7.03 12.61 -9.97
CA TYR A 393 -5.89 13.49 -9.83
C TYR A 393 -4.75 12.83 -9.05
N ILE A 394 -3.51 13.18 -9.41
CA ILE A 394 -2.30 12.82 -8.67
C ILE A 394 -1.68 14.12 -8.19
N TYR A 395 -1.53 14.29 -6.88
CA TYR A 395 -0.98 15.50 -6.30
C TYR A 395 0.52 15.63 -6.64
N PRO A 396 1.01 16.83 -6.95
CA PRO A 396 2.39 17.03 -7.42
C PRO A 396 3.43 16.97 -6.28
N ASN A 397 2.99 16.98 -5.05
CA ASN A 397 3.86 16.99 -3.87
C ASN A 397 3.90 15.61 -3.20
N VAL A 398 5.07 15.29 -2.70
CA VAL A 398 5.32 14.11 -1.86
C VAL A 398 5.44 14.59 -0.41
N ASP A 399 4.77 13.89 0.49
CA ASP A 399 4.90 14.12 1.93
C ASP A 399 6.32 13.66 2.37
N PRO A 400 7.14 14.55 2.93
CA PRO A 400 8.52 14.22 3.28
C PRO A 400 8.63 13.25 4.48
N GLN A 401 7.60 13.13 5.31
CA GLN A 401 7.62 12.25 6.48
C GLN A 401 7.25 10.82 6.10
N THR A 402 6.20 10.65 5.31
CA THR A 402 5.70 9.33 4.89
C THR A 402 6.31 8.86 3.58
N ARG A 403 6.90 9.77 2.77
CA ARG A 403 7.37 9.54 1.40
C ARG A 403 6.27 9.01 0.49
N THR A 404 5.07 9.53 0.66
CA THR A 404 3.90 9.18 -0.15
C THR A 404 3.43 10.39 -0.96
N ALA A 405 2.94 10.16 -2.15
CA ALA A 405 2.17 11.10 -2.93
C ALA A 405 0.68 10.81 -2.76
N LYS A 406 -0.12 11.85 -2.68
CA LYS A 406 -1.57 11.70 -2.59
C LYS A 406 -2.17 11.45 -3.97
N VAL A 407 -3.08 10.49 -4.04
CA VAL A 407 -3.81 10.13 -5.26
C VAL A 407 -5.30 10.22 -4.96
N ARG A 408 -6.02 11.03 -5.74
CA ARG A 408 -7.44 11.25 -5.56
C ARG A 408 -8.26 10.34 -6.47
N VAL A 409 -9.14 9.60 -5.86
CA VAL A 409 -10.16 8.79 -6.53
C VAL A 409 -11.52 9.41 -6.30
N GLU A 410 -12.32 9.55 -7.33
CA GLU A 410 -13.64 10.14 -7.26
C GLU A 410 -14.70 9.03 -7.20
N LEU A 411 -15.58 9.10 -6.19
CA LEU A 411 -16.60 8.11 -5.93
C LEU A 411 -18.00 8.74 -5.94
N PRO A 412 -18.95 8.20 -6.70
CA PRO A 412 -20.35 8.61 -6.60
C PRO A 412 -20.94 8.17 -5.26
N ASN A 413 -21.72 9.02 -4.62
CA ASN A 413 -22.31 8.79 -3.30
C ASN A 413 -23.80 9.24 -3.26
N PRO A 414 -24.68 8.66 -4.09
CA PRO A 414 -26.08 9.10 -4.18
C PRO A 414 -26.87 8.88 -2.89
N ASP A 415 -26.51 7.84 -2.12
CA ASP A 415 -27.22 7.46 -0.89
C ASP A 415 -26.57 8.05 0.37
N PHE A 416 -25.54 8.88 0.21
CA PHE A 416 -24.77 9.51 1.31
C PHE A 416 -24.20 8.51 2.34
N GLU A 417 -23.96 7.26 1.92
CA GLU A 417 -23.37 6.22 2.77
C GLU A 417 -21.90 6.49 3.06
N LEU A 418 -21.18 6.99 2.06
CA LEU A 418 -19.79 7.40 2.19
C LEU A 418 -19.73 8.74 2.90
N LYS A 419 -19.04 8.78 4.04
CA LYS A 419 -18.94 10.00 4.85
C LYS A 419 -17.50 10.49 4.88
N PRO A 420 -17.29 11.81 4.89
CA PRO A 420 -15.95 12.36 5.12
C PRO A 420 -15.32 11.79 6.40
N GLN A 421 -13.99 11.68 6.42
CA GLN A 421 -13.17 11.09 7.49
C GLN A 421 -13.26 9.56 7.63
N MET A 422 -14.04 8.84 6.84
CA MET A 422 -13.95 7.39 6.76
C MET A 422 -12.64 6.96 6.11
N PHE A 423 -12.16 5.77 6.49
CA PHE A 423 -10.99 5.14 5.90
C PHE A 423 -11.41 3.97 5.01
N ALA A 424 -10.72 3.84 3.89
CA ALA A 424 -10.89 2.74 2.95
C ALA A 424 -9.54 2.07 2.67
N ASN A 425 -9.56 0.75 2.51
CA ASN A 425 -8.45 0.02 1.92
C ASN A 425 -8.56 0.14 0.40
N VAL A 426 -7.47 0.49 -0.23
CA VAL A 426 -7.39 0.75 -1.66
C VAL A 426 -6.57 -0.33 -2.32
N GLN A 427 -7.07 -0.89 -3.40
CA GLN A 427 -6.37 -1.83 -4.26
C GLN A 427 -6.28 -1.25 -5.67
N LEU A 428 -5.05 -1.05 -6.10
CA LEU A 428 -4.73 -0.50 -7.41
C LEU A 428 -3.92 -1.52 -8.20
N ALA A 429 -4.46 -2.01 -9.32
CA ALA A 429 -3.77 -2.94 -10.20
C ALA A 429 -2.81 -2.20 -11.13
N ILE A 430 -1.51 -2.49 -11.01
CA ILE A 430 -0.49 -2.03 -11.95
C ILE A 430 -0.28 -3.12 -12.99
N ASN A 431 -0.51 -2.79 -14.24
CA ASN A 431 -0.22 -3.67 -15.36
C ASN A 431 1.12 -3.28 -16.00
N TYR A 432 2.13 -4.14 -15.89
CA TYR A 432 3.42 -3.95 -16.55
C TYR A 432 3.40 -4.35 -18.03
N GLY A 433 2.28 -4.91 -18.51
CA GLY A 433 2.15 -5.50 -19.83
C GLY A 433 2.92 -6.81 -19.96
N THR A 434 3.06 -7.27 -21.19
CA THR A 434 3.84 -8.49 -21.49
C THR A 434 5.33 -8.18 -21.49
N LYS A 435 6.06 -8.77 -20.55
CA LYS A 435 7.50 -8.58 -20.33
C LYS A 435 8.21 -9.92 -20.36
N LEU A 436 9.49 -9.88 -20.73
CA LEU A 436 10.38 -11.02 -20.57
C LEU A 436 10.70 -11.19 -19.10
N VAL A 437 10.47 -12.36 -18.54
CA VAL A 437 10.61 -12.63 -17.11
C VAL A 437 11.43 -13.88 -16.83
N VAL A 438 12.03 -13.85 -15.67
CA VAL A 438 12.76 -14.99 -15.09
C VAL A 438 12.38 -15.12 -13.61
N PRO A 439 12.40 -16.33 -13.05
CA PRO A 439 12.27 -16.49 -11.61
C PRO A 439 13.34 -15.69 -10.88
N SER A 440 12.96 -14.94 -9.84
CA SER A 440 13.90 -14.06 -9.12
C SER A 440 15.08 -14.82 -8.52
N GLN A 441 14.88 -16.11 -8.20
CA GLN A 441 15.94 -16.99 -7.70
C GLN A 441 17.04 -17.28 -8.75
N ALA A 442 16.72 -17.13 -10.06
CA ALA A 442 17.69 -17.35 -11.13
C ALA A 442 18.71 -16.21 -11.25
N VAL A 443 18.39 -15.04 -10.73
CA VAL A 443 19.25 -13.86 -10.80
C VAL A 443 20.20 -13.82 -9.63
N LEU A 444 21.49 -13.84 -9.90
CA LEU A 444 22.53 -13.59 -8.93
C LEU A 444 22.91 -12.11 -8.98
N ASP A 445 22.66 -11.40 -7.90
CA ASP A 445 23.02 -10.00 -7.74
C ASP A 445 24.25 -9.88 -6.85
N SER A 446 25.36 -9.40 -7.43
CA SER A 446 26.60 -9.14 -6.72
C SER A 446 26.70 -7.71 -6.17
N GLY A 447 25.65 -6.91 -6.33
CA GLY A 447 25.64 -5.48 -6.02
C GLY A 447 26.29 -4.59 -7.09
N LYS A 448 27.16 -5.15 -7.93
CA LYS A 448 27.79 -4.47 -9.08
C LYS A 448 27.22 -4.93 -10.42
N GLU A 449 26.92 -6.21 -10.52
CA GLU A 449 26.48 -6.87 -11.74
C GLU A 449 25.42 -7.92 -11.40
N GLN A 450 24.45 -8.03 -12.30
CA GLN A 450 23.41 -9.04 -12.23
C GLN A 450 23.68 -10.08 -13.31
N ILE A 451 23.78 -11.34 -12.91
CA ILE A 451 24.12 -12.45 -13.80
C ILE A 451 23.08 -13.56 -13.68
N VAL A 452 22.90 -14.27 -14.76
CA VAL A 452 22.19 -15.56 -14.80
C VAL A 452 23.07 -16.59 -15.50
N PHE A 453 22.87 -17.85 -15.19
CA PHE A 453 23.52 -18.93 -15.89
C PHE A 453 22.59 -19.47 -16.96
N VAL A 454 22.95 -19.32 -18.24
CA VAL A 454 22.25 -19.91 -19.37
C VAL A 454 22.73 -21.35 -19.52
N ALA A 455 21.79 -22.27 -19.54
CA ALA A 455 22.06 -23.68 -19.72
C ALA A 455 22.13 -23.99 -21.24
N HIS A 456 23.21 -24.62 -21.63
CA HIS A 456 23.42 -25.18 -22.97
C HIS A 456 23.45 -26.70 -22.91
N ASP A 457 23.42 -27.32 -24.05
CA ASP A 457 23.54 -28.77 -24.17
C ASP A 457 24.81 -29.30 -23.49
N GLU A 458 24.77 -30.54 -23.08
CA GLU A 458 25.91 -31.29 -22.51
C GLU A 458 26.34 -30.79 -21.10
N GLY A 459 25.45 -30.06 -20.37
CA GLY A 459 25.73 -29.60 -19.02
C GLY A 459 26.67 -28.40 -18.94
N MET A 460 26.72 -27.61 -19.99
CA MET A 460 27.45 -26.33 -20.01
C MET A 460 26.57 -25.20 -19.51
N PHE A 461 27.14 -24.36 -18.64
CA PHE A 461 26.49 -23.20 -18.03
C PHE A 461 27.28 -21.94 -18.32
N GLU A 462 26.68 -20.99 -19.06
CA GLU A 462 27.27 -19.72 -19.45
C GLU A 462 26.84 -18.63 -18.47
N PRO A 463 27.75 -17.97 -17.75
CA PRO A 463 27.42 -16.79 -16.98
C PRO A 463 27.15 -15.61 -17.91
N ARG A 464 25.92 -15.10 -17.89
CA ARG A 464 25.51 -13.98 -18.75
C ARG A 464 25.06 -12.80 -17.91
N LYS A 465 25.64 -11.64 -18.19
CA LYS A 465 25.23 -10.38 -17.59
C LYS A 465 23.88 -9.96 -18.14
N ILE A 466 22.99 -9.56 -17.24
CA ILE A 466 21.65 -9.11 -17.59
C ILE A 466 21.39 -7.74 -16.93
N THR A 467 20.44 -7.02 -17.51
CA THR A 467 19.85 -5.84 -16.87
C THR A 467 18.43 -6.21 -16.46
N VAL A 468 18.14 -6.07 -15.18
CA VAL A 468 16.81 -6.36 -14.67
C VAL A 468 16.01 -5.08 -14.43
N GLY A 469 14.69 -5.22 -14.45
CA GLY A 469 13.72 -4.19 -14.09
C GLY A 469 13.07 -4.49 -12.73
N ALA A 470 11.79 -4.18 -12.63
CA ALA A 470 11.05 -4.43 -11.40
C ALA A 470 10.89 -5.93 -11.12
N GLN A 471 10.93 -6.27 -9.84
CA GLN A 471 10.52 -7.58 -9.36
C GLN A 471 9.03 -7.55 -9.02
N VAL A 472 8.28 -8.53 -9.53
CA VAL A 472 6.84 -8.67 -9.32
C VAL A 472 6.58 -10.08 -8.77
N GLY A 473 6.32 -10.17 -7.48
CA GLY A 473 6.21 -11.45 -6.79
C GLY A 473 7.53 -12.22 -6.83
N ASP A 474 7.49 -13.44 -7.36
CA ASP A 474 8.63 -14.34 -7.56
C ASP A 474 9.31 -14.20 -8.94
N GLN A 475 8.82 -13.27 -9.78
CA GLN A 475 9.34 -13.03 -11.12
C GLN A 475 10.11 -11.71 -11.19
N THR A 476 11.20 -11.70 -11.92
CA THR A 476 11.99 -10.50 -12.23
C THR A 476 11.91 -10.18 -13.72
N ILE A 477 11.58 -8.94 -14.05
CA ILE A 477 11.55 -8.45 -15.43
C ILE A 477 12.97 -8.34 -15.94
N VAL A 478 13.23 -8.89 -17.13
CA VAL A 478 14.52 -8.74 -17.83
C VAL A 478 14.38 -7.66 -18.90
N LEU A 479 15.23 -6.62 -18.79
CA LEU A 479 15.28 -5.52 -19.77
C LEU A 479 16.20 -5.85 -20.92
N SER A 480 17.32 -6.52 -20.65
CA SER A 480 18.30 -6.93 -21.66
C SER A 480 19.16 -8.09 -21.18
N GLY A 481 19.78 -8.80 -22.16
CA GLY A 481 20.73 -9.86 -21.88
C GLY A 481 20.20 -11.27 -22.11
N LEU A 482 18.89 -11.48 -22.21
CA LEU A 482 18.27 -12.78 -22.48
C LEU A 482 17.28 -12.70 -23.65
N LYS A 483 17.01 -13.85 -24.23
CA LYS A 483 16.00 -14.06 -25.27
C LYS A 483 14.91 -15.01 -24.77
N GLU A 484 13.72 -14.86 -25.34
CA GLU A 484 12.61 -15.77 -25.08
C GLU A 484 12.98 -17.20 -25.51
N GLY A 485 12.67 -18.17 -24.65
CA GLY A 485 12.93 -19.59 -24.90
C GLY A 485 14.30 -20.08 -24.45
N GLU A 486 15.23 -19.19 -24.06
CA GLU A 486 16.51 -19.62 -23.47
C GLU A 486 16.28 -20.37 -22.17
N GLU A 487 17.06 -21.39 -21.91
CA GLU A 487 17.04 -22.16 -20.68
C GLU A 487 18.05 -21.62 -19.70
N ILE A 488 17.62 -21.34 -18.47
CA ILE A 488 18.45 -20.73 -17.43
C ILE A 488 18.40 -21.56 -16.15
N VAL A 489 19.45 -21.47 -15.35
CA VAL A 489 19.50 -22.11 -14.03
C VAL A 489 18.64 -21.33 -13.05
N VAL A 490 17.72 -22.03 -12.37
CA VAL A 490 16.83 -21.47 -11.36
C VAL A 490 17.29 -21.84 -9.94
N SER A 491 17.93 -23.01 -9.77
CA SER A 491 18.41 -23.49 -8.48
C SER A 491 19.82 -24.07 -8.62
N GLY A 492 20.64 -23.95 -7.56
CA GLY A 492 22.04 -24.38 -7.58
C GLY A 492 23.00 -23.36 -8.19
N ASN A 493 22.51 -22.20 -8.59
CA ASN A 493 23.26 -21.15 -9.28
C ASN A 493 24.48 -20.63 -8.48
N PHE A 494 24.40 -20.55 -7.14
CA PHE A 494 25.53 -20.13 -6.29
C PHE A 494 26.74 -21.09 -6.38
N LEU A 495 26.46 -22.39 -6.43
CA LEU A 495 27.52 -23.40 -6.58
C LEU A 495 28.16 -23.34 -7.96
N ILE A 496 27.35 -23.12 -9.00
CA ILE A 496 27.83 -22.91 -10.37
C ILE A 496 28.68 -21.62 -10.45
N ASP A 497 28.28 -20.53 -9.79
CA ASP A 497 29.06 -19.30 -9.74
C ASP A 497 30.41 -19.49 -9.08
N SER A 498 30.45 -20.22 -7.98
CA SER A 498 31.68 -20.54 -7.28
C SER A 498 32.67 -21.33 -8.17
N GLU A 499 32.17 -22.33 -8.89
CA GLU A 499 32.97 -23.12 -9.85
C GLU A 499 33.47 -22.26 -11.03
N SER A 500 32.55 -21.37 -11.55
CA SER A 500 32.89 -20.44 -12.63
C SER A 500 33.98 -19.45 -12.26
N ARG A 501 33.93 -18.88 -11.07
CA ARG A 501 34.92 -17.94 -10.55
C ARG A 501 36.26 -18.64 -10.28
N LEU A 502 36.22 -19.84 -9.71
CA LEU A 502 37.42 -20.63 -9.49
C LEU A 502 38.15 -20.94 -10.81
N LYS A 503 37.40 -21.34 -11.83
CA LYS A 503 37.94 -21.64 -13.15
C LYS A 503 38.53 -20.40 -13.82
N ASN A 504 37.86 -19.26 -13.72
CA ASN A 504 38.37 -17.99 -14.23
C ASN A 504 39.67 -17.56 -13.51
N ALA A 505 39.75 -17.72 -12.18
CA ALA A 505 40.94 -17.40 -11.43
C ALA A 505 42.13 -18.29 -11.81
N MET A 506 41.93 -19.59 -12.01
CA MET A 506 42.96 -20.52 -12.45
C MET A 506 43.34 -20.34 -13.93
N GLY A 507 42.40 -19.96 -14.79
CA GLY A 507 42.68 -19.67 -16.21
C GLY A 507 43.50 -18.39 -16.41
N GLY A 508 43.39 -17.42 -15.52
CA GLY A 508 44.17 -16.17 -15.52
C GLY A 508 45.61 -16.30 -15.01
N MET A 509 45.99 -17.45 -14.47
CA MET A 509 47.39 -17.69 -13.98
C MET A 509 48.28 -18.35 -15.02
N LYS A 510 47.83 -18.52 -16.26
CA LYS A 510 48.69 -18.97 -17.36
C LYS A 510 49.27 -17.77 -18.10
N HIS A 511 50.30 -17.15 -17.49
CA HIS A 511 51.26 -16.30 -18.17
C HIS A 511 52.66 -16.62 -17.65
#